data_363e65ea6855b6ff0a6ba9db08d3a2ec
#
_entry.id   363e65ea6855b6ff0a6ba9db08d3a2ec
#
_cell.length_a   1.000
_cell.length_b   1.000
_cell.length_c   1.000
_cell.angle_alpha   90.00
_cell.angle_beta   90.00
_cell.angle_gamma   90.00
#
_symmetry.space_group_name_H-M   'P 1'
#
loop_
_entity.id
_entity.type
_entity.pdbx_description
1 polymer ?
#
loop_
_entity_poly.entity_id
_entity_poly.type
_entity_poly.pdbx_seq_one_letter_code
_entity_poly.pdbx_strand_id
1 'polypeptide(L)'
;DKIESGSVDLILTDLPYGTMEGQSKTGIYHNGEEKHEWDSIIDTDKIMQVANRILRKNGKMILFAQEPFTRELINKAIPNLPFNYRAIWLKDTLGSFMRSKSALLYRTEDILIFSKNHEFEGLHPLRPYFKEVFEYIGHTKKTILEQVGQRADHVFRCNSSQFDLCTNDTYELLISF
;
A
#
# COMPACT_ATOMS: atom_id res chain seq x y z
N ASP A 1 -4.39 19.73 -4.13
CA ASP A 1 -4.27 18.78 -3.02
C ASP A 1 -5.11 19.24 -1.83
N LYS A 2 -6.26 18.56 -1.61
CA LYS A 2 -7.23 18.93 -0.58
C LYS A 2 -7.15 18.04 0.67
N ILE A 3 -6.45 16.90 0.58
CA ILE A 3 -6.30 15.92 1.68
C ILE A 3 -4.89 16.04 2.23
N GLU A 4 -4.78 16.25 3.54
CA GLU A 4 -3.52 16.32 4.26
C GLU A 4 -2.79 14.97 4.24
N SER A 5 -1.45 15.01 4.15
CA SER A 5 -0.62 13.81 4.19
C SER A 5 -0.72 13.11 5.55
N GLY A 6 -0.86 11.80 5.56
CA GLY A 6 -0.94 11.02 6.78
C GLY A 6 -2.22 11.19 7.60
N SER A 7 -3.31 11.71 6.99
CA SER A 7 -4.57 12.01 7.69
C SER A 7 -5.66 10.95 7.53
N VAL A 8 -5.49 9.98 6.62
CA VAL A 8 -6.51 9.00 6.26
C VAL A 8 -6.24 7.65 6.93
N ASP A 9 -7.22 7.09 7.60
CA ASP A 9 -7.13 5.76 8.23
C ASP A 9 -7.36 4.63 7.23
N LEU A 10 -8.31 4.83 6.32
CA LEU A 10 -8.78 3.81 5.39
C LEU A 10 -9.11 4.41 4.03
N ILE A 11 -8.58 3.78 2.99
CA ILE A 11 -9.06 3.93 1.62
C ILE A 11 -9.79 2.64 1.27
N LEU A 12 -11.07 2.74 0.95
CA LEU A 12 -11.89 1.62 0.47
C LEU A 12 -12.53 2.05 -0.84
N THR A 13 -12.19 1.36 -1.93
CA THR A 13 -12.70 1.74 -3.25
C THR A 13 -12.75 0.55 -4.21
N ASP A 14 -13.69 0.65 -5.14
CA ASP A 14 -13.79 -0.19 -6.32
C ASP A 14 -13.32 0.66 -7.52
N LEU A 15 -12.20 0.27 -8.10
CA LEU A 15 -11.59 0.98 -9.21
C LEU A 15 -12.17 0.50 -10.55
N PRO A 16 -12.25 1.33 -11.58
CA PRO A 16 -12.60 0.86 -12.89
C PRO A 16 -11.53 -0.11 -13.42
N TYR A 17 -11.96 -1.29 -13.85
CA TYR A 17 -11.07 -2.39 -14.26
C TYR A 17 -10.61 -2.30 -15.71
N GLY A 18 -11.15 -1.37 -16.51
CA GLY A 18 -10.91 -1.27 -17.95
C GLY A 18 -11.44 -2.47 -18.75
N THR A 19 -12.27 -3.32 -18.12
CA THR A 19 -12.76 -4.56 -18.75
C THR A 19 -13.90 -4.33 -19.74
N MET A 20 -14.50 -3.16 -19.71
CA MET A 20 -15.58 -2.74 -20.61
C MET A 20 -15.06 -2.09 -21.90
N GLU A 21 -13.77 -1.77 -21.97
CA GLU A 21 -13.14 -1.21 -23.15
C GLU A 21 -13.22 -2.22 -24.31
N GLY A 22 -13.95 -1.87 -25.36
CA GLY A 22 -14.18 -2.74 -26.54
C GLY A 22 -15.41 -3.64 -26.50
N GLN A 23 -16.20 -3.70 -25.42
CA GLN A 23 -17.44 -4.50 -25.36
C GLN A 23 -18.69 -3.79 -25.87
N SER A 24 -18.60 -2.53 -26.23
CA SER A 24 -19.73 -1.68 -26.62
C SER A 24 -20.42 -2.04 -27.94
N LYS A 25 -19.99 -3.06 -28.67
CA LYS A 25 -20.51 -3.33 -30.01
C LYS A 25 -21.70 -4.28 -30.11
N THR A 26 -22.20 -4.84 -29.02
CA THR A 26 -23.31 -5.81 -29.06
C THR A 26 -24.35 -5.67 -27.95
N GLY A 27 -24.33 -4.62 -27.18
CA GLY A 27 -25.33 -4.35 -26.13
C GLY A 27 -26.52 -3.57 -26.67
N ILE A 28 -27.71 -3.92 -26.23
CA ILE A 28 -29.06 -3.44 -26.58
C ILE A 28 -29.28 -1.92 -26.36
N TYR A 29 -28.24 -1.11 -26.31
CA TYR A 29 -28.35 0.35 -26.19
C TYR A 29 -28.01 1.00 -27.54
N HIS A 30 -29.04 1.53 -28.14
CA HIS A 30 -29.00 2.31 -29.37
C HIS A 30 -28.09 3.54 -29.21
N ASN A 31 -27.31 3.77 -30.25
CA ASN A 31 -26.50 4.92 -30.65
C ASN A 31 -25.02 4.78 -30.25
N GLY A 32 -24.28 4.28 -31.25
CA GLY A 32 -22.85 4.13 -31.21
C GLY A 32 -22.13 5.46 -31.06
N GLU A 33 -21.56 5.63 -29.94
CA GLU A 33 -20.39 6.48 -29.61
C GLU A 33 -20.29 6.82 -28.13
N GLU A 34 -20.95 6.13 -27.22
CA GLU A 34 -20.63 6.30 -25.80
C GLU A 34 -19.42 5.43 -25.44
N LYS A 35 -18.24 6.00 -25.52
CA LYS A 35 -17.10 5.55 -24.73
C LYS A 35 -17.56 5.61 -23.29
N HIS A 36 -17.52 4.48 -22.59
CA HIS A 36 -17.72 4.48 -21.14
C HIS A 36 -16.51 5.16 -20.50
N GLU A 37 -16.48 6.50 -20.53
CA GLU A 37 -15.39 7.31 -19.95
C GLU A 37 -15.12 6.98 -18.49
N TRP A 38 -16.12 6.44 -17.79
CA TRP A 38 -16.01 6.02 -16.40
C TRP A 38 -15.21 4.72 -16.19
N ASP A 39 -15.08 3.86 -17.21
CA ASP A 39 -14.27 2.61 -17.15
C ASP A 39 -12.87 2.82 -17.77
N SER A 40 -12.39 4.05 -17.77
CA SER A 40 -11.02 4.33 -18.18
C SER A 40 -10.03 3.78 -17.15
N ILE A 41 -9.00 3.09 -17.62
CA ILE A 41 -7.94 2.57 -16.78
C ILE A 41 -7.29 3.73 -16.03
N ILE A 42 -7.37 3.69 -14.71
CA ILE A 42 -6.67 4.65 -13.85
C ILE A 42 -5.21 4.20 -13.76
N ASP A 43 -4.29 5.16 -13.80
CA ASP A 43 -2.87 4.93 -13.59
C ASP A 43 -2.64 4.36 -12.16
N THR A 44 -2.37 3.07 -12.10
CA THR A 44 -2.20 2.33 -10.84
C THR A 44 -0.99 2.81 -10.04
N ASP A 45 0.07 3.30 -10.69
CA ASP A 45 1.23 3.89 -10.01
C ASP A 45 0.84 5.18 -9.27
N LYS A 46 0.00 6.02 -9.88
CA LYS A 46 -0.52 7.23 -9.20
C LYS A 46 -1.41 6.89 -8.02
N ILE A 47 -2.22 5.84 -8.12
CA ILE A 47 -3.05 5.37 -6.99
C ILE A 47 -2.16 5.00 -5.81
N MET A 48 -1.12 4.19 -6.04
CA MET A 48 -0.20 3.78 -4.98
C MET A 48 0.53 4.98 -4.35
N GLN A 49 0.96 5.95 -5.16
CA GLN A 49 1.62 7.17 -4.66
C GLN A 49 0.67 8.05 -3.83
N VAL A 50 -0.55 8.28 -4.32
CA VAL A 50 -1.56 9.07 -3.59
C VAL A 50 -1.94 8.38 -2.28
N ALA A 51 -2.20 7.08 -2.32
CA ALA A 51 -2.51 6.30 -1.12
C ALA A 51 -1.37 6.34 -0.10
N ASN A 52 -0.13 6.16 -0.56
CA ASN A 52 1.05 6.27 0.30
C ASN A 52 1.17 7.66 0.95
N ARG A 53 0.85 8.74 0.24
CA ARG A 53 0.88 10.10 0.78
C ARG A 53 -0.19 10.33 1.84
N ILE A 54 -1.46 9.98 1.54
CA ILE A 54 -2.59 10.37 2.39
C ILE A 54 -2.84 9.43 3.56
N LEU A 55 -2.52 8.13 3.44
CA LEU A 55 -2.68 7.19 4.54
C LEU A 55 -1.73 7.52 5.70
N ARG A 56 -2.24 7.43 6.93
CA ARG A 56 -1.38 7.44 8.11
C ARG A 56 -0.62 6.12 8.28
N LYS A 57 0.37 6.08 9.14
CA LYS A 57 1.05 4.82 9.54
C LYS A 57 0.01 3.79 10.01
N ASN A 58 0.15 2.57 9.55
CA ASN A 58 -0.80 1.46 9.77
C ASN A 58 -2.18 1.64 9.12
N GLY A 59 -2.42 2.73 8.40
CA GLY A 59 -3.61 2.91 7.57
C GLY A 59 -3.71 1.84 6.50
N LYS A 60 -4.92 1.55 6.04
CA LYS A 60 -5.20 0.48 5.10
C LYS A 60 -5.73 1.04 3.78
N MET A 61 -5.30 0.42 2.68
CA MET A 61 -5.98 0.55 1.41
C MET A 61 -6.59 -0.80 1.05
N ILE A 62 -7.89 -0.78 0.77
CA ILE A 62 -8.68 -1.96 0.41
C ILE A 62 -9.27 -1.71 -0.98
N LEU A 63 -8.92 -2.56 -1.92
CA LEU A 63 -9.33 -2.45 -3.32
C LEU A 63 -10.12 -3.69 -3.72
N PHE A 64 -11.27 -3.49 -4.35
CA PHE A 64 -11.96 -4.55 -5.07
C PHE A 64 -11.28 -4.76 -6.42
N ALA A 65 -11.16 -6.01 -6.85
CA ALA A 65 -10.50 -6.35 -8.10
C ALA A 65 -10.95 -7.70 -8.64
N GLN A 66 -10.66 -7.93 -9.91
CA GLN A 66 -10.77 -9.22 -10.61
C GLN A 66 -9.57 -9.41 -11.52
N GLU A 67 -9.20 -10.67 -11.78
CA GLU A 67 -8.14 -10.94 -12.76
C GLU A 67 -8.50 -10.40 -14.16
N PRO A 68 -7.56 -9.83 -14.92
CA PRO A 68 -6.10 -9.73 -14.66
C PRO A 68 -5.69 -8.53 -13.78
N PHE A 69 -6.62 -7.63 -13.44
CA PHE A 69 -6.36 -6.40 -12.69
C PHE A 69 -5.86 -6.66 -11.26
N THR A 70 -6.36 -7.74 -10.62
CA THR A 70 -5.85 -8.22 -9.32
C THR A 70 -4.33 -8.35 -9.31
N ARG A 71 -3.77 -9.05 -10.30
CA ARG A 71 -2.32 -9.26 -10.42
C ARG A 71 -1.58 -7.95 -10.70
N GLU A 72 -2.15 -7.08 -11.52
CA GLU A 72 -1.56 -5.78 -11.80
C GLU A 72 -1.41 -4.96 -10.52
N LEU A 73 -2.49 -4.80 -9.75
CA LEU A 73 -2.49 -4.06 -8.48
C LEU A 73 -1.48 -4.62 -7.47
N ILE A 74 -1.38 -5.95 -7.35
CA ILE A 74 -0.42 -6.59 -6.45
C ILE A 74 1.02 -6.29 -6.89
N ASN A 75 1.31 -6.33 -8.19
CA ASN A 75 2.63 -6.05 -8.72
C ASN A 75 3.03 -4.57 -8.61
N LYS A 76 2.07 -3.67 -8.47
CA LYS A 76 2.28 -2.23 -8.28
C LYS A 76 2.45 -1.83 -6.81
N ALA A 77 2.38 -2.78 -5.88
CA ALA A 77 2.67 -2.52 -4.48
C ALA A 77 4.05 -1.89 -4.31
N ILE A 78 4.13 -0.86 -3.49
CA ILE A 78 5.38 -0.15 -3.21
C ILE A 78 5.92 -0.52 -1.82
N PRO A 79 7.22 -0.35 -1.55
CA PRO A 79 7.84 -0.80 -0.28
C PRO A 79 7.17 -0.25 0.98
N ASN A 80 6.65 0.98 0.94
CA ASN A 80 5.96 1.59 2.08
C ASN A 80 4.46 1.29 2.13
N LEU A 81 3.89 0.73 1.06
CA LEU A 81 2.49 0.30 0.98
C LEU A 81 2.43 -1.11 0.36
N PRO A 82 3.01 -2.13 1.04
CA PRO A 82 3.04 -3.48 0.53
C PRO A 82 1.66 -4.11 0.50
N PHE A 83 1.48 -5.05 -0.42
CA PHE A 83 0.35 -5.98 -0.40
C PHE A 83 0.49 -6.90 0.82
N ASN A 84 -0.59 -7.03 1.60
CA ASN A 84 -0.61 -7.89 2.79
C ASN A 84 -1.25 -9.24 2.51
N TYR A 85 -2.52 -9.22 2.12
CA TYR A 85 -3.28 -10.44 1.84
C TYR A 85 -4.51 -10.12 0.99
N ARG A 86 -5.08 -11.19 0.45
CA ARG A 86 -6.32 -11.18 -0.32
C ARG A 86 -7.44 -11.84 0.49
N ALA A 87 -8.58 -11.19 0.56
CA ALA A 87 -9.84 -11.81 0.91
C ALA A 87 -10.67 -12.05 -0.37
N ILE A 88 -11.65 -12.93 -0.29
CA ILE A 88 -12.55 -13.22 -1.40
C ILE A 88 -13.97 -12.91 -0.95
N TRP A 89 -14.64 -12.05 -1.71
CA TRP A 89 -16.05 -11.81 -1.56
C TRP A 89 -16.85 -12.83 -2.39
N LEU A 90 -17.65 -13.65 -1.72
CA LEU A 90 -18.59 -14.54 -2.38
C LEU A 90 -19.93 -13.82 -2.53
N LYS A 91 -20.29 -13.50 -3.76
CA LYS A 91 -21.54 -12.80 -4.09
C LYS A 91 -22.73 -13.76 -4.11
N ASP A 92 -23.90 -13.28 -3.74
CA ASP A 92 -25.16 -14.05 -3.82
C ASP A 92 -25.62 -14.24 -5.27
N THR A 93 -25.25 -13.32 -6.14
CA THR A 93 -25.60 -13.33 -7.57
C THR A 93 -24.38 -13.64 -8.44
N LEU A 94 -24.63 -14.21 -9.62
CA LEU A 94 -23.61 -14.46 -10.63
C LEU A 94 -23.18 -13.14 -11.28
N GLY A 95 -21.87 -12.93 -11.36
CA GLY A 95 -21.29 -11.83 -12.12
C GLY A 95 -21.18 -12.13 -13.62
N SER A 96 -20.98 -11.07 -14.41
CA SER A 96 -20.73 -11.18 -15.86
C SER A 96 -21.76 -11.96 -16.66
N PHE A 97 -23.04 -11.85 -16.30
CA PHE A 97 -24.14 -12.55 -16.97
C PHE A 97 -24.13 -12.38 -18.49
N MET A 98 -23.71 -11.23 -18.99
CA MET A 98 -23.60 -10.96 -20.44
C MET A 98 -22.55 -11.85 -21.15
N ARG A 99 -21.60 -12.42 -20.40
CA ARG A 99 -20.58 -13.34 -20.92
C ARG A 99 -20.98 -14.81 -20.80
N SER A 100 -22.19 -15.14 -20.35
CA SER A 100 -22.64 -16.53 -20.10
C SER A 100 -22.54 -17.46 -21.31
N LYS A 101 -22.49 -16.91 -22.54
CA LYS A 101 -22.33 -17.68 -23.77
C LYS A 101 -20.86 -17.99 -24.13
N SER A 102 -19.91 -17.28 -23.55
CA SER A 102 -18.50 -17.33 -23.93
C SER A 102 -17.54 -17.63 -22.79
N ALA A 103 -18.00 -17.53 -21.56
CA ALA A 103 -17.16 -17.77 -20.36
C ALA A 103 -17.98 -18.36 -19.21
N LEU A 104 -17.30 -19.04 -18.29
CA LEU A 104 -17.89 -19.45 -17.04
C LEU A 104 -18.27 -18.23 -16.19
N LEU A 105 -19.46 -18.28 -15.62
CA LEU A 105 -19.91 -17.26 -14.68
C LEU A 105 -19.23 -17.45 -13.32
N TYR A 106 -18.84 -16.38 -12.70
CA TYR A 106 -18.19 -16.38 -11.39
C TYR A 106 -19.02 -15.61 -10.36
N ARG A 107 -18.85 -16.01 -9.11
CA ARG A 107 -19.53 -15.43 -7.95
C ARG A 107 -18.55 -14.77 -6.98
N THR A 108 -17.30 -14.71 -7.34
CA THR A 108 -16.23 -14.20 -6.46
C THR A 108 -15.69 -12.89 -6.96
N GLU A 109 -15.25 -12.08 -6.02
CA GLU A 109 -14.47 -10.88 -6.27
C GLU A 109 -13.33 -10.79 -5.27
N ASP A 110 -12.18 -10.34 -5.71
CA ASP A 110 -11.01 -10.20 -4.88
C ASP A 110 -11.11 -8.91 -4.07
N ILE A 111 -10.72 -8.96 -2.82
CA ILE A 111 -10.54 -7.81 -1.94
C ILE A 111 -9.06 -7.79 -1.57
N LEU A 112 -8.34 -6.80 -2.08
CA LEU A 112 -6.90 -6.68 -1.89
C LEU A 112 -6.62 -5.71 -0.74
N ILE A 113 -5.82 -6.14 0.23
CA ILE A 113 -5.51 -5.35 1.41
C ILE A 113 -4.02 -4.97 1.38
N PHE A 114 -3.77 -3.67 1.43
CA PHE A 114 -2.45 -3.05 1.56
C PHE A 114 -2.36 -2.29 2.87
N SER A 115 -1.17 -2.19 3.45
CA SER A 115 -0.97 -1.48 4.72
C SER A 115 0.22 -0.55 4.63
N LYS A 116 0.05 0.70 5.06
CA LYS A 116 1.15 1.64 5.12
C LYS A 116 2.07 1.35 6.30
N ASN A 117 3.36 1.18 6.03
CA ASN A 117 4.36 0.84 7.05
C ASN A 117 4.87 2.06 7.82
N HIS A 118 5.16 3.18 7.13
CA HIS A 118 5.78 4.37 7.71
C HIS A 118 5.01 5.63 7.32
N GLU A 119 5.13 6.69 8.12
CA GLU A 119 4.48 7.98 7.85
C GLU A 119 5.10 8.72 6.65
N PHE A 120 6.32 8.34 6.25
CA PHE A 120 7.10 9.02 5.24
C PHE A 120 7.10 8.26 3.91
N GLU A 121 7.19 9.01 2.83
CA GLU A 121 7.50 8.47 1.53
C GLU A 121 8.99 8.11 1.48
N GLY A 122 9.30 6.82 1.33
CA GLY A 122 10.68 6.35 1.25
C GLY A 122 11.31 5.96 2.60
N LEU A 123 12.59 6.26 2.77
CA LEU A 123 13.34 5.95 3.99
C LEU A 123 13.04 6.97 5.08
N HIS A 124 12.99 6.51 6.33
CA HIS A 124 12.73 7.38 7.47
C HIS A 124 13.76 8.54 7.53
N PRO A 125 13.34 9.82 7.62
CA PRO A 125 14.23 10.98 7.52
C PRO A 125 15.29 11.05 8.65
N LEU A 126 15.05 10.40 9.79
CA LEU A 126 16.02 10.35 10.90
C LEU A 126 17.09 9.25 10.74
N ARG A 127 17.10 8.48 9.65
CA ARG A 127 18.15 7.48 9.43
C ARG A 127 19.56 8.09 9.35
N PRO A 128 19.80 9.19 8.63
CA PRO A 128 21.10 9.86 8.64
C PRO A 128 21.50 10.31 10.03
N TYR A 129 20.57 10.90 10.78
CA TYR A 129 20.80 11.33 12.15
C TYR A 129 21.25 10.17 13.06
N PHE A 130 20.53 9.04 13.08
CA PHE A 130 20.94 7.90 13.92
C PHE A 130 22.23 7.24 13.46
N LYS A 131 22.60 7.38 12.18
CA LYS A 131 23.90 6.97 11.69
C LYS A 131 25.00 7.86 12.29
N GLU A 132 24.81 9.18 12.28
CA GLU A 132 25.71 10.15 12.93
C GLU A 132 25.82 9.92 14.44
N VAL A 133 24.70 9.68 15.14
CA VAL A 133 24.69 9.34 16.57
C VAL A 133 25.52 8.08 16.83
N PHE A 134 25.37 7.04 16.01
CA PHE A 134 26.16 5.82 16.16
C PHE A 134 27.66 6.06 15.94
N GLU A 135 28.02 6.83 14.92
CA GLU A 135 29.40 7.22 14.64
C GLU A 135 29.99 8.10 15.76
N TYR A 136 29.19 9.01 16.33
CA TYR A 136 29.59 9.85 17.46
C TYR A 136 29.89 9.06 18.72
N ILE A 137 29.03 8.10 19.07
CA ILE A 137 29.23 7.22 20.23
C ILE A 137 30.54 6.42 20.11
N GLY A 138 30.95 6.06 18.89
CA GLY A 138 32.24 5.42 18.62
C GLY A 138 32.44 4.01 19.20
N HIS A 139 31.39 3.40 19.74
CA HIS A 139 31.39 2.04 20.27
C HIS A 139 30.75 1.04 19.32
N THR A 140 31.03 -0.26 19.53
CA THR A 140 30.39 -1.30 18.75
C THR A 140 28.90 -1.39 19.10
N LYS A 141 28.06 -1.75 18.13
CA LYS A 141 26.62 -1.95 18.34
C LYS A 141 26.37 -2.90 19.53
N LYS A 142 27.18 -3.95 19.68
CA LYS A 142 27.07 -4.91 20.78
C LYS A 142 27.26 -4.23 22.14
N THR A 143 28.29 -3.42 22.27
CA THR A 143 28.58 -2.69 23.52
C THR A 143 27.45 -1.72 23.87
N ILE A 144 26.92 -1.00 22.90
CA ILE A 144 25.81 -0.08 23.12
C ILE A 144 24.56 -0.85 23.58
N LEU A 145 24.21 -1.95 22.92
CA LEU A 145 23.02 -2.75 23.27
C LEU A 145 23.13 -3.43 24.63
N GLU A 146 24.35 -3.75 25.09
CA GLU A 146 24.59 -4.30 26.45
C GLU A 146 24.26 -3.26 27.53
N GLN A 147 24.44 -1.96 27.27
CA GLN A 147 24.19 -0.88 28.25
C GLN A 147 22.78 -0.28 28.10
N VAL A 148 22.36 -0.03 26.90
CA VAL A 148 21.06 0.65 26.59
C VAL A 148 19.91 -0.35 26.47
N GLY A 149 20.23 -1.62 26.17
CA GLY A 149 19.25 -2.69 25.97
C GLY A 149 18.89 -2.95 24.52
N GLN A 150 18.33 -4.12 24.26
CA GLN A 150 17.99 -4.61 22.93
C GLN A 150 16.95 -3.75 22.19
N ARG A 151 16.20 -2.91 22.91
CA ARG A 151 15.20 -1.99 22.32
C ARG A 151 15.83 -0.95 21.38
N ALA A 152 17.15 -0.66 21.54
CA ALA A 152 17.87 0.25 20.66
C ALA A 152 18.35 -0.43 19.36
N ASP A 153 18.18 -1.73 19.16
CA ASP A 153 18.68 -2.44 17.98
C ASP A 153 18.13 -1.87 16.66
N HIS A 154 16.84 -1.51 16.64
CA HIS A 154 16.16 -1.05 15.43
C HIS A 154 16.66 0.31 14.92
N VAL A 155 17.06 1.23 15.79
CA VAL A 155 17.58 2.55 15.38
C VAL A 155 18.93 2.45 14.67
N PHE A 156 19.73 1.41 14.94
CA PHE A 156 21.01 1.17 14.28
C PHE A 156 20.91 0.38 12.96
N ARG A 157 19.70 -0.02 12.56
CA ARG A 157 19.44 -0.68 11.28
C ARG A 157 19.20 0.32 10.14
N CYS A 158 19.96 1.43 10.13
CA CYS A 158 19.77 2.56 9.23
C CYS A 158 19.71 2.19 7.73
N ASN A 159 20.35 1.10 7.33
CA ASN A 159 20.36 0.61 5.94
C ASN A 159 19.33 -0.52 5.67
N SER A 160 18.46 -0.82 6.62
CA SER A 160 17.51 -1.94 6.55
C SER A 160 16.07 -1.42 6.56
N SER A 161 15.14 -2.20 5.98
CA SER A 161 13.70 -1.98 6.13
C SER A 161 13.21 -2.14 7.58
N GLN A 162 14.03 -2.73 8.46
CA GLN A 162 13.73 -2.93 9.87
C GLN A 162 14.14 -1.74 10.76
N PHE A 163 14.54 -0.61 10.17
CA PHE A 163 14.77 0.61 10.93
C PHE A 163 13.46 1.08 11.57
N ASP A 164 13.49 1.34 12.87
CA ASP A 164 12.39 1.97 13.60
C ASP A 164 12.97 2.87 14.69
N LEU A 165 12.17 3.85 15.17
CA LEU A 165 12.59 4.74 16.23
C LEU A 165 12.53 4.03 17.58
N CYS A 166 13.47 4.37 18.45
CA CYS A 166 13.41 3.98 19.86
C CYS A 166 12.43 4.87 20.65
N THR A 167 12.09 4.44 21.86
CA THR A 167 11.34 5.29 22.81
C THR A 167 12.20 6.44 23.31
N ASN A 168 11.57 7.50 23.83
CA ASN A 168 12.29 8.63 24.41
C ASN A 168 13.28 8.20 25.49
N ASP A 169 12.87 7.30 26.39
CA ASP A 169 13.75 6.80 27.45
C ASP A 169 15.00 6.10 26.90
N THR A 170 14.84 5.32 25.83
CA THR A 170 15.96 4.64 25.16
C THR A 170 16.84 5.66 24.44
N TYR A 171 16.25 6.71 23.86
CA TYR A 171 17.00 7.79 23.22
C TYR A 171 17.83 8.58 24.23
N GLU A 172 17.28 8.96 25.38
CA GLU A 172 18.00 9.63 26.47
C GLU A 172 19.21 8.81 26.95
N LEU A 173 19.04 7.49 27.06
CA LEU A 173 20.14 6.60 27.37
C LEU A 173 21.22 6.58 26.27
N LEU A 174 20.83 6.63 25.01
CA LEU A 174 21.77 6.67 23.88
C LEU A 174 22.60 7.96 23.86
N ILE A 175 21.99 9.11 24.11
CA ILE A 175 22.70 10.41 24.10
C ILE A 175 23.51 10.67 25.37
N SER A 176 23.29 9.90 26.42
CA SER A 176 24.08 9.95 27.66
C SER A 176 25.36 9.10 27.60
N PHE A 177 25.58 8.38 26.52
CA PHE A 177 26.70 7.47 26.29
C PHE A 177 27.99 8.23 25.95
#